data_0e36690d5d47745f116f33e4f52ac91a
#
_entry.id   0e36690d5d47745f116f33e4f52ac91a
#
_cell.length_a   1.000
_cell.length_b   1.000
_cell.length_c   1.000
_cell.angle_alpha   90.00
_cell.angle_beta   90.00
_cell.angle_gamma   90.00
#
_symmetry.space_group_name_H-M   'P 1'
#
loop_
_entity.id
_entity.type
_entity.pdbx_description
1 polymer ?
#
loop_
_entity_poly.entity_id
_entity_poly.type
_entity_poly.pdbx_seq_one_letter_code
_entity_poly.pdbx_strand_id
1 'polypeptide(L)'
;SVLRVILKKKNGSHNFVGFPKSKLAALSSTGLGEAKEVALSTKGHNWGNMSFDESVLVFKDGDKVAFTVPLSEVQQATLGRDEVMMQLPIDDTVERADDALVGISFHIPKDAEDFPDAAEELPASKALYDMLKPYTLDTGAGDVVASFDQVGVLVPRGRFDIEMYTSSFHLLGQAHDFRVQYSSIMRIFVLPKTNSSQTVVAVALDPPLRKGQTTYGTVLCQFPNEEQVTVELQLNDEQLAKLNDKGAKLSKTMSGSSPDIFAKALRGLSGAKLTRTGAFRDSIGEEHAVRCTYKNDDGYLYPLEKAFFYLVKPPTLI
;
A
#
# COMPACT_ATOMS: atom_id res chain seq x y z
N SER A 1 -10.52 10.42 30.23
CA SER A 1 -10.66 11.41 29.14
C SER A 1 -9.39 11.44 28.30
N VAL A 2 -9.55 11.66 27.02
CA VAL A 2 -8.44 11.81 26.08
C VAL A 2 -8.36 13.28 25.67
N LEU A 3 -7.19 13.88 25.73
CA LEU A 3 -6.90 15.18 25.16
C LEU A 3 -6.21 14.95 23.81
N ARG A 4 -6.81 15.45 22.73
CA ARG A 4 -6.21 15.44 21.39
C ARG A 4 -5.71 16.86 21.04
N VAL A 5 -4.43 16.95 20.64
CA VAL A 5 -3.82 18.19 20.15
C VAL A 5 -3.58 18.03 18.66
N ILE A 6 -4.21 18.87 17.85
CA ILE A 6 -4.10 18.88 16.37
C ILE A 6 -3.13 19.99 15.99
N LEU A 7 -2.13 19.69 15.17
CA LEU A 7 -1.11 20.66 14.74
C LEU A 7 -1.56 21.36 13.44
N LYS A 8 -1.81 22.67 13.49
CA LYS A 8 -2.29 23.46 12.32
C LYS A 8 -1.31 23.55 11.16
N LYS A 9 0.01 23.44 11.38
CA LYS A 9 1.05 23.63 10.34
C LYS A 9 1.80 22.38 9.93
N LYS A 10 1.63 21.28 10.67
CA LYS A 10 2.19 19.97 10.35
C LYS A 10 1.03 19.00 10.49
N ASN A 11 0.71 18.30 9.42
CA ASN A 11 -0.30 17.25 9.49
C ASN A 11 0.11 16.25 10.58
N GLY A 12 -0.57 16.30 11.71
CA GLY A 12 -0.29 15.44 12.83
C GLY A 12 -1.15 15.76 14.05
N SER A 13 -1.46 14.74 14.82
CA SER A 13 -2.16 14.87 16.10
C SER A 13 -1.45 14.09 17.20
N HIS A 14 -1.57 14.56 18.43
CA HIS A 14 -1.06 13.87 19.60
C HIS A 14 -2.19 13.60 20.59
N ASN A 15 -2.34 12.36 21.01
CA ASN A 15 -3.34 11.93 21.98
C ASN A 15 -2.71 11.72 23.36
N PHE A 16 -3.29 12.34 24.37
CA PHE A 16 -2.89 12.20 25.77
C PHE A 16 -4.02 11.48 26.52
N VAL A 17 -3.83 10.21 26.82
CA VAL A 17 -4.80 9.38 27.54
C VAL A 17 -4.73 9.67 29.05
N GLY A 18 -5.88 9.62 29.72
CA GLY A 18 -5.94 9.86 31.18
C GLY A 18 -5.79 11.32 31.59
N PHE A 19 -5.89 12.27 30.68
CA PHE A 19 -5.72 13.70 30.99
C PHE A 19 -6.81 14.19 31.96
N PRO A 20 -6.45 14.79 33.12
CA PRO A 20 -7.43 15.21 34.10
C PRO A 20 -8.17 16.46 33.63
N LYS A 21 -9.52 16.42 33.63
CA LYS A 21 -10.37 17.54 33.20
C LYS A 21 -10.10 18.84 33.98
N SER A 22 -9.69 18.72 35.24
CA SER A 22 -9.35 19.89 36.11
C SER A 22 -8.16 20.70 35.58
N LYS A 23 -7.31 20.14 34.74
CA LYS A 23 -6.15 20.84 34.15
C LYS A 23 -6.44 21.45 32.77
N LEU A 24 -7.65 21.32 32.22
CA LEU A 24 -7.97 21.91 30.94
C LEU A 24 -7.87 23.43 30.93
N ALA A 25 -8.28 24.09 32.02
CA ALA A 25 -8.18 25.55 32.14
C ALA A 25 -6.72 26.05 32.10
N ALA A 26 -5.79 25.26 32.58
CA ALA A 26 -4.36 25.60 32.54
C ALA A 26 -3.76 25.50 31.11
N LEU A 27 -4.38 24.77 30.20
CA LEU A 27 -3.90 24.69 28.85
C LEU A 27 -4.13 25.98 28.05
N SER A 28 -5.19 26.74 28.37
CA SER A 28 -5.49 28.04 27.71
C SER A 28 -4.35 29.04 27.93
N SER A 29 -3.62 28.92 29.04
CA SER A 29 -2.47 29.78 29.38
C SER A 29 -1.18 29.39 28.67
N THR A 30 -1.13 28.21 28.01
CA THR A 30 0.08 27.70 27.34
C THR A 30 0.17 28.09 25.85
N GLY A 31 -0.80 28.85 25.33
CA GLY A 31 -0.82 29.25 23.92
C GLY A 31 -1.30 28.16 22.94
N LEU A 32 -1.76 27.02 23.46
CA LEU A 32 -2.31 25.92 22.64
C LEU A 32 -3.75 26.15 22.19
N GLY A 33 -4.38 27.28 22.61
CA GLY A 33 -5.79 27.57 22.35
C GLY A 33 -6.73 27.00 23.40
N GLU A 34 -8.02 27.23 23.25
CA GLU A 34 -9.03 26.67 24.14
C GLU A 34 -9.32 25.22 23.82
N ALA A 35 -9.30 24.37 24.85
CA ALA A 35 -9.70 22.99 24.72
C ALA A 35 -11.23 22.90 24.62
N LYS A 36 -11.74 22.37 23.51
CA LYS A 36 -13.17 22.15 23.29
C LYS A 36 -13.53 20.72 23.73
N GLU A 37 -14.49 20.62 24.66
CA GLU A 37 -15.02 19.28 25.02
C GLU A 37 -15.96 18.80 23.91
N VAL A 38 -15.70 17.63 23.36
CA VAL A 38 -16.50 16.99 22.33
C VAL A 38 -17.13 15.73 22.91
N ALA A 39 -18.45 15.68 22.95
CA ALA A 39 -19.19 14.47 23.30
C ALA A 39 -19.32 13.59 22.06
N LEU A 40 -18.66 12.44 22.05
CA LEU A 40 -18.77 11.45 20.98
C LEU A 40 -20.00 10.59 21.17
N SER A 41 -20.70 10.26 20.08
CA SER A 41 -21.77 9.27 20.07
C SER A 41 -21.14 7.86 20.06
N THR A 42 -21.47 7.05 21.09
CA THR A 42 -21.02 5.64 21.17
C THR A 42 -22.13 4.67 20.80
N LYS A 43 -23.35 5.18 20.58
CA LYS A 43 -24.50 4.40 20.12
C LYS A 43 -24.76 4.80 18.68
N GLY A 44 -24.29 3.99 17.75
CA GLY A 44 -24.36 4.35 16.37
C GLY A 44 -25.59 3.83 15.66
N HIS A 45 -26.18 4.69 14.85
CA HIS A 45 -26.56 4.26 13.54
C HIS A 45 -25.28 4.11 12.73
N ASN A 46 -25.17 3.05 11.94
CA ASN A 46 -24.11 2.92 10.94
C ASN A 46 -24.33 3.89 9.76
N TRP A 47 -25.08 4.97 9.98
CA TRP A 47 -25.49 5.96 9.01
C TRP A 47 -25.28 7.35 9.58
N GLY A 48 -24.73 8.25 8.79
CA GLY A 48 -24.47 9.60 9.22
C GLY A 48 -23.81 10.45 8.14
N ASN A 49 -23.51 11.69 8.47
CA ASN A 49 -22.90 12.66 7.58
C ASN A 49 -21.41 12.75 7.83
N MET A 50 -20.67 12.92 6.74
CA MET A 50 -19.22 13.05 6.75
C MET A 50 -18.84 14.49 6.41
N SER A 51 -17.89 15.05 7.12
CA SER A 51 -17.31 16.35 6.82
C SER A 51 -15.81 16.35 7.07
N PHE A 52 -15.11 17.23 6.37
CA PHE A 52 -13.66 17.44 6.57
C PHE A 52 -13.47 18.74 7.34
N ASP A 53 -12.68 18.68 8.40
CA ASP A 53 -12.27 19.84 9.19
C ASP A 53 -10.74 19.91 9.19
N GLU A 54 -10.17 20.77 8.35
CA GLU A 54 -8.75 20.89 8.05
C GLU A 54 -8.13 19.52 7.67
N SER A 55 -7.51 18.83 8.62
CA SER A 55 -6.81 17.53 8.43
C SER A 55 -7.51 16.37 9.16
N VAL A 56 -8.78 16.52 9.47
CA VAL A 56 -9.56 15.51 10.21
C VAL A 56 -10.85 15.20 9.48
N LEU A 57 -11.11 13.93 9.23
CA LEU A 57 -12.42 13.47 8.81
C LEU A 57 -13.32 13.35 10.04
N VAL A 58 -14.47 13.97 9.99
CA VAL A 58 -15.47 13.98 11.06
C VAL A 58 -16.71 13.25 10.58
N PHE A 59 -17.07 12.18 11.26
CA PHE A 59 -18.32 11.46 11.02
C PHE A 59 -19.35 11.82 12.09
N LYS A 60 -20.54 12.24 11.67
CA LYS A 60 -21.61 12.74 12.54
C LYS A 60 -22.84 11.84 12.43
N ASP A 61 -23.48 11.59 13.57
CA ASP A 61 -24.81 11.03 13.68
C ASP A 61 -25.76 12.20 14.10
N GLY A 62 -26.48 12.74 13.12
CA GLY A 62 -27.18 14.02 13.26
C GLY A 62 -26.22 15.14 13.64
N ASP A 63 -26.49 15.85 14.77
CA ASP A 63 -25.62 16.92 15.26
C ASP A 63 -24.46 16.43 16.14
N LYS A 64 -24.36 15.15 16.43
CA LYS A 64 -23.32 14.59 17.31
C LYS A 64 -22.20 14.00 16.52
N VAL A 65 -20.98 14.32 16.91
CA VAL A 65 -19.79 13.66 16.37
C VAL A 65 -19.74 12.24 16.91
N ALA A 66 -19.84 11.27 16.02
CA ALA A 66 -19.71 9.84 16.34
C ALA A 66 -18.24 9.47 16.53
N PHE A 67 -17.40 9.83 15.57
CA PHE A 67 -15.94 9.65 15.65
C PHE A 67 -15.22 10.62 14.71
N THR A 68 -13.92 10.69 14.88
CA THR A 68 -13.03 11.48 14.02
C THR A 68 -11.81 10.66 13.64
N VAL A 69 -11.36 10.81 12.38
CA VAL A 69 -10.16 10.17 11.86
C VAL A 69 -9.18 11.25 11.43
N PRO A 70 -8.00 11.36 12.07
CA PRO A 70 -6.94 12.23 11.57
C PRO A 70 -6.47 11.70 10.21
N LEU A 71 -6.48 12.54 9.18
CA LEU A 71 -6.09 12.12 7.83
C LEU A 71 -4.60 11.77 7.74
N SER A 72 -3.78 12.29 8.65
CA SER A 72 -2.37 11.89 8.81
C SER A 72 -2.17 10.44 9.24
N GLU A 73 -3.18 9.81 9.83
CA GLU A 73 -3.16 8.41 10.22
C GLU A 73 -3.62 7.46 9.10
N VAL A 74 -4.11 8.00 7.99
CA VAL A 74 -4.56 7.18 6.86
C VAL A 74 -3.35 6.78 6.02
N GLN A 75 -3.00 5.50 6.04
CA GLN A 75 -1.89 4.97 5.23
C GLN A 75 -2.28 4.84 3.77
N GLN A 76 -3.48 4.35 3.52
CA GLN A 76 -3.99 4.10 2.18
C GLN A 76 -5.51 4.27 2.14
N ALA A 77 -6.02 4.86 1.07
CA ALA A 77 -7.42 4.79 0.70
C ALA A 77 -7.58 3.85 -0.51
N THR A 78 -8.65 3.08 -0.53
CA THR A 78 -8.98 2.17 -1.63
C THR A 78 -10.39 2.44 -2.10
N LEU A 79 -10.57 2.66 -3.41
CA LEU A 79 -11.87 2.86 -4.02
C LEU A 79 -12.48 1.51 -4.38
N GLY A 80 -13.69 1.26 -3.89
CA GLY A 80 -14.60 0.22 -4.37
C GLY A 80 -15.70 0.81 -5.26
N ARG A 81 -16.67 0.00 -5.65
CA ARG A 81 -17.77 0.45 -6.52
C ARG A 81 -18.61 1.57 -5.90
N ASP A 82 -19.09 1.34 -4.67
CA ASP A 82 -19.91 2.28 -3.90
C ASP A 82 -19.33 2.41 -2.46
N GLU A 83 -18.01 2.23 -2.32
CA GLU A 83 -17.34 2.09 -1.03
C GLU A 83 -15.93 2.70 -1.10
N VAL A 84 -15.55 3.39 -0.03
CA VAL A 84 -14.17 3.86 0.16
C VAL A 84 -13.67 3.28 1.47
N MET A 85 -12.57 2.54 1.39
CA MET A 85 -11.91 1.96 2.54
C MET A 85 -10.65 2.76 2.87
N MET A 86 -10.51 3.16 4.12
CA MET A 86 -9.29 3.75 4.67
C MET A 86 -8.57 2.71 5.53
N GLN A 87 -7.29 2.53 5.28
CA GLN A 87 -6.41 1.68 6.10
C GLN A 87 -5.60 2.56 7.05
N LEU A 88 -5.55 2.14 8.30
CA LEU A 88 -4.79 2.78 9.36
C LEU A 88 -3.53 1.97 9.67
N PRO A 89 -2.46 2.58 10.20
CA PRO A 89 -1.24 1.89 10.55
C PRO A 89 -1.50 0.83 11.64
N ILE A 90 -0.79 -0.28 11.52
CA ILE A 90 -0.76 -1.30 12.55
C ILE A 90 0.41 -0.97 13.45
N ASP A 91 0.15 -0.72 14.72
CA ASP A 91 1.18 -0.61 15.73
C ASP A 91 1.45 -2.00 16.32
N ASP A 92 2.51 -2.64 15.83
CA ASP A 92 2.93 -3.96 16.33
C ASP A 92 3.74 -3.85 17.63
N THR A 93 4.02 -2.63 18.10
CA THR A 93 4.82 -2.40 19.32
C THR A 93 3.97 -2.34 20.59
N VAL A 94 2.67 -2.19 20.47
CA VAL A 94 1.73 -2.22 21.59
C VAL A 94 1.52 -3.66 22.04
N GLU A 95 1.79 -3.96 23.32
CA GLU A 95 1.38 -5.23 23.90
C GLU A 95 -0.11 -5.44 23.67
N ARG A 96 -0.49 -6.61 23.14
CA ARG A 96 -1.83 -6.97 22.61
C ARG A 96 -2.95 -7.02 23.64
N ALA A 97 -3.00 -6.06 24.56
CA ALA A 97 -4.10 -6.02 25.54
C ALA A 97 -5.38 -5.40 24.97
N ASP A 98 -5.29 -4.54 23.94
CA ASP A 98 -6.43 -3.80 23.42
C ASP A 98 -6.57 -4.00 21.90
N ASP A 99 -7.82 -4.05 21.43
CA ASP A 99 -8.13 -4.09 20.00
C ASP A 99 -7.70 -2.77 19.32
N ALA A 100 -7.04 -2.88 18.17
CA ALA A 100 -6.64 -1.74 17.35
C ALA A 100 -7.52 -1.64 16.10
N LEU A 101 -7.98 -0.42 15.79
CA LEU A 101 -8.69 -0.14 14.56
C LEU A 101 -7.69 -0.06 13.41
N VAL A 102 -7.75 -1.01 12.49
CA VAL A 102 -6.81 -1.12 11.34
C VAL A 102 -7.41 -0.64 10.02
N GLY A 103 -8.70 -0.38 9.99
CA GLY A 103 -9.36 0.14 8.80
C GLY A 103 -10.81 0.50 9.04
N ILE A 104 -11.31 1.44 8.23
CA ILE A 104 -12.71 1.88 8.22
C ILE A 104 -13.18 1.86 6.78
N SER A 105 -14.34 1.27 6.54
CA SER A 105 -14.99 1.28 5.24
C SER A 105 -16.26 2.12 5.28
N PHE A 106 -16.41 3.01 4.32
CA PHE A 106 -17.60 3.84 4.14
C PHE A 106 -18.32 3.42 2.88
N HIS A 107 -19.54 2.96 3.01
CA HIS A 107 -20.45 2.79 1.89
C HIS A 107 -21.11 4.13 1.58
N ILE A 108 -21.02 4.56 0.33
CA ILE A 108 -21.54 5.87 -0.10
C ILE A 108 -22.66 5.64 -1.09
N PRO A 109 -23.89 6.05 -0.76
CA PRO A 109 -25.02 5.95 -1.68
C PRO A 109 -24.77 6.72 -2.96
N LYS A 110 -25.32 6.23 -4.07
CA LYS A 110 -25.17 6.86 -5.39
C LYS A 110 -25.82 8.25 -5.49
N ASP A 111 -26.83 8.46 -4.67
CA ASP A 111 -27.67 9.65 -4.55
C ASP A 111 -27.29 10.51 -3.33
N ALA A 112 -26.06 10.39 -2.83
CA ALA A 112 -25.58 11.24 -1.74
C ALA A 112 -25.41 12.69 -2.25
N GLU A 113 -26.32 13.57 -1.82
CA GLU A 113 -26.38 14.99 -2.21
C GLU A 113 -25.27 15.85 -1.59
N ASP A 114 -24.52 15.32 -0.62
CA ASP A 114 -23.60 16.08 0.25
C ASP A 114 -22.17 16.20 -0.28
N PHE A 115 -21.89 15.80 -1.53
CA PHE A 115 -20.60 16.00 -2.17
C PHE A 115 -20.69 17.08 -3.25
N PRO A 116 -20.48 18.38 -2.90
CA PRO A 116 -20.68 19.49 -3.81
C PRO A 116 -19.77 19.52 -5.02
N ASP A 117 -18.68 18.74 -5.02
CA ASP A 117 -17.73 18.65 -6.13
C ASP A 117 -17.89 17.37 -6.97
N ALA A 118 -18.90 16.53 -6.69
CA ALA A 118 -19.25 15.43 -7.58
C ALA A 118 -19.86 16.03 -8.86
N ALA A 119 -19.04 16.18 -9.90
CA ALA A 119 -19.55 16.46 -11.24
C ALA A 119 -20.59 15.37 -11.59
N GLU A 120 -21.66 15.73 -12.29
CA GLU A 120 -22.81 14.87 -12.62
C GLU A 120 -22.44 13.49 -13.21
N GLU A 121 -21.18 13.27 -13.57
CA GLU A 121 -20.65 12.05 -14.18
C GLU A 121 -19.81 11.15 -13.24
N LEU A 122 -19.45 11.61 -12.02
CA LEU A 122 -18.56 10.83 -11.14
C LEU A 122 -19.34 10.25 -9.94
N PRO A 123 -19.15 8.94 -9.62
CA PRO A 123 -19.74 8.35 -8.42
C PRO A 123 -19.29 9.09 -7.15
N ALA A 124 -20.19 9.31 -6.20
CA ALA A 124 -19.88 9.97 -4.93
C ALA A 124 -18.75 9.30 -4.14
N SER A 125 -18.61 7.97 -4.28
CA SER A 125 -17.47 7.20 -3.73
C SER A 125 -16.14 7.67 -4.32
N LYS A 126 -16.09 8.01 -5.61
CA LYS A 126 -14.87 8.52 -6.23
C LYS A 126 -14.55 9.92 -5.78
N ALA A 127 -15.56 10.77 -5.62
CA ALA A 127 -15.36 12.13 -5.08
C ALA A 127 -14.74 12.07 -3.67
N LEU A 128 -15.24 11.21 -2.78
CA LEU A 128 -14.63 11.01 -1.46
C LEU A 128 -13.18 10.48 -1.57
N TYR A 129 -12.94 9.52 -2.44
CA TYR A 129 -11.61 8.96 -2.66
C TYR A 129 -10.62 10.04 -3.13
N ASP A 130 -11.02 10.87 -4.11
CA ASP A 130 -10.18 11.94 -4.63
C ASP A 130 -9.93 13.05 -3.57
N MET A 131 -10.88 13.30 -2.68
CA MET A 131 -10.69 14.18 -1.52
C MET A 131 -9.72 13.61 -0.49
N LEU A 132 -9.67 12.29 -0.31
CA LEU A 132 -8.75 11.61 0.62
C LEU A 132 -7.34 11.48 0.06
N LYS A 133 -7.20 11.38 -1.27
CA LYS A 133 -5.93 11.14 -1.96
C LYS A 133 -4.79 12.09 -1.56
N PRO A 134 -4.99 13.42 -1.40
CA PRO A 134 -3.93 14.33 -0.97
C PRO A 134 -3.44 14.10 0.47
N TYR A 135 -4.26 13.47 1.31
CA TYR A 135 -3.95 13.24 2.72
C TYR A 135 -3.42 11.83 3.00
N THR A 136 -3.61 10.92 2.09
CA THR A 136 -2.94 9.61 2.20
C THR A 136 -1.43 9.84 2.08
N LEU A 137 -0.64 8.95 2.66
CA LEU A 137 0.84 9.06 2.68
C LEU A 137 1.49 9.24 1.29
N ASP A 138 0.68 9.37 0.24
CA ASP A 138 1.10 9.73 -1.12
C ASP A 138 1.69 11.14 -1.25
N THR A 139 1.36 12.07 -0.34
CA THR A 139 1.92 13.43 -0.37
C THR A 139 3.44 13.48 -0.19
N GLY A 140 4.08 12.37 0.17
CA GLY A 140 5.53 12.23 0.30
C GLY A 140 6.18 11.33 -0.75
N ALA A 141 5.41 10.80 -1.71
CA ALA A 141 5.96 9.86 -2.71
C ALA A 141 6.95 10.53 -3.68
N GLY A 142 6.85 11.85 -3.88
CA GLY A 142 7.68 12.58 -4.84
C GLY A 142 7.28 12.27 -6.29
N ASP A 143 8.18 12.55 -7.24
CA ASP A 143 7.96 12.24 -8.65
C ASP A 143 8.10 10.73 -8.91
N VAL A 144 7.38 10.23 -9.92
CA VAL A 144 7.52 8.86 -10.40
C VAL A 144 8.95 8.63 -10.89
N VAL A 145 9.64 7.69 -10.28
CA VAL A 145 11.02 7.33 -10.61
C VAL A 145 11.09 6.43 -11.84
N ALA A 146 10.17 5.47 -11.93
CA ALA A 146 10.06 4.55 -13.06
C ALA A 146 8.63 4.04 -13.17
N SER A 147 8.18 3.73 -14.39
CA SER A 147 6.87 3.13 -14.65
C SER A 147 6.99 1.87 -15.52
N PHE A 148 6.06 0.95 -15.29
CA PHE A 148 5.88 -0.27 -16.08
C PHE A 148 4.39 -0.45 -16.33
N ASP A 149 3.98 -0.38 -17.60
CA ASP A 149 2.58 -0.36 -17.96
C ASP A 149 2.02 -1.77 -18.16
N GLN A 150 0.75 -1.96 -17.81
CA GLN A 150 -0.04 -3.17 -18.06
C GLN A 150 0.61 -4.48 -17.62
N VAL A 151 1.32 -4.45 -16.48
CA VAL A 151 1.96 -5.63 -15.91
C VAL A 151 0.91 -6.62 -15.42
N GLY A 152 1.05 -7.87 -15.84
CA GLY A 152 0.22 -8.96 -15.32
C GLY A 152 0.62 -9.28 -13.88
N VAL A 153 -0.28 -9.11 -12.93
CA VAL A 153 -0.06 -9.47 -11.53
C VAL A 153 -0.90 -10.68 -11.18
N LEU A 154 -0.27 -11.72 -10.65
CA LEU A 154 -0.92 -12.98 -10.29
C LEU A 154 -1.51 -12.89 -8.88
N VAL A 155 -0.82 -12.17 -7.99
CA VAL A 155 -1.24 -11.93 -6.59
C VAL A 155 -0.83 -10.51 -6.21
N PRO A 156 -1.76 -9.63 -5.84
CA PRO A 156 -3.20 -9.71 -6.08
C PRO A 156 -3.51 -9.78 -7.59
N ARG A 157 -4.54 -10.51 -7.95
CA ARG A 157 -4.80 -10.78 -9.37
C ARG A 157 -5.31 -9.57 -10.12
N GLY A 158 -4.69 -9.27 -11.28
CA GLY A 158 -5.12 -8.20 -12.17
C GLY A 158 -4.05 -7.77 -13.18
N ARG A 159 -4.38 -6.76 -13.97
CA ARG A 159 -3.42 -5.97 -14.75
C ARG A 159 -3.28 -4.62 -14.07
N PHE A 160 -2.05 -4.19 -13.90
CA PHE A 160 -1.71 -2.96 -13.19
C PHE A 160 -0.64 -2.19 -13.93
N ASP A 161 -0.77 -0.89 -13.92
CA ASP A 161 0.34 -0.01 -14.19
C ASP A 161 1.14 0.13 -12.90
N ILE A 162 2.44 -0.11 -12.96
CA ILE A 162 3.29 -0.08 -11.76
C ILE A 162 4.14 1.17 -11.81
N GLU A 163 3.92 2.06 -10.85
CA GLU A 163 4.71 3.26 -10.65
C GLU A 163 5.64 3.10 -9.45
N MET A 164 6.93 3.29 -9.67
CA MET A 164 7.94 3.26 -8.62
C MET A 164 8.28 4.67 -8.18
N TYR A 165 8.25 4.90 -6.88
CA TYR A 165 8.62 6.16 -6.23
C TYR A 165 9.89 5.97 -5.40
N THR A 166 10.31 6.99 -4.68
CA THR A 166 11.53 6.92 -3.84
C THR A 166 11.37 6.06 -2.58
N SER A 167 10.14 5.89 -2.08
CA SER A 167 9.83 5.16 -0.81
C SER A 167 8.87 3.98 -0.96
N SER A 168 8.19 3.89 -2.10
CA SER A 168 7.14 2.88 -2.34
C SER A 168 7.00 2.59 -3.82
N PHE A 169 6.29 1.54 -4.18
CA PHE A 169 5.73 1.37 -5.52
C PHE A 169 4.23 1.17 -5.44
N HIS A 170 3.53 1.60 -6.49
CA HIS A 170 2.09 1.54 -6.58
C HIS A 170 1.68 0.59 -7.71
N LEU A 171 0.63 -0.17 -7.46
CA LEU A 171 -0.05 -0.98 -8.46
C LEU A 171 -1.36 -0.26 -8.77
N LEU A 172 -1.45 0.38 -9.90
CA LEU A 172 -2.63 1.13 -10.34
C LEU A 172 -3.48 0.25 -11.24
N GLY A 173 -4.65 -0.15 -10.76
CA GLY A 173 -5.56 -1.04 -11.47
C GLY A 173 -6.87 -0.38 -11.80
N GLN A 174 -7.68 -1.00 -12.67
CA GLN A 174 -9.00 -0.47 -13.01
C GLN A 174 -10.00 -0.48 -11.84
N ALA A 175 -9.90 -1.48 -10.97
CA ALA A 175 -10.83 -1.67 -9.87
C ALA A 175 -10.23 -1.33 -8.50
N HIS A 176 -8.93 -1.47 -8.36
CA HIS A 176 -8.23 -1.31 -7.08
C HIS A 176 -6.79 -0.89 -7.31
N ASP A 177 -6.32 0.02 -6.46
CA ASP A 177 -4.94 0.42 -6.37
C ASP A 177 -4.32 -0.17 -5.10
N PHE A 178 -3.03 -0.49 -5.17
CA PHE A 178 -2.28 -0.96 -4.01
C PHE A 178 -0.98 -0.17 -3.92
N ARG A 179 -0.61 0.13 -2.68
CA ARG A 179 0.69 0.73 -2.37
C ARG A 179 1.53 -0.23 -1.56
N VAL A 180 2.76 -0.42 -1.98
CA VAL A 180 3.75 -1.25 -1.27
C VAL A 180 4.91 -0.36 -0.85
N GLN A 181 5.10 -0.21 0.45
CA GLN A 181 6.24 0.50 1.01
C GLN A 181 7.50 -0.34 0.84
N TYR A 182 8.62 0.28 0.49
CA TYR A 182 9.89 -0.46 0.38
C TYR A 182 10.36 -1.04 1.70
N SER A 183 10.01 -0.42 2.83
CA SER A 183 10.30 -0.93 4.17
C SER A 183 9.62 -2.27 4.48
N SER A 184 8.51 -2.59 3.81
CA SER A 184 7.83 -3.88 3.97
C SER A 184 8.40 -4.98 3.08
N ILE A 185 9.31 -4.67 2.16
CA ILE A 185 9.88 -5.67 1.27
C ILE A 185 10.97 -6.46 1.97
N MET A 186 10.68 -7.71 2.27
CA MET A 186 11.63 -8.64 2.87
C MET A 186 12.64 -9.16 1.86
N ARG A 187 12.15 -9.54 0.67
CA ARG A 187 12.98 -10.15 -0.37
C ARG A 187 12.29 -10.11 -1.74
N ILE A 188 13.10 -10.05 -2.78
CA ILE A 188 12.67 -10.11 -4.17
C ILE A 188 13.21 -11.40 -4.79
N PHE A 189 12.38 -12.12 -5.54
CA PHE A 189 12.76 -13.34 -6.24
C PHE A 189 12.47 -13.19 -7.72
N VAL A 190 13.37 -13.67 -8.57
CA VAL A 190 13.16 -13.78 -10.02
C VAL A 190 13.10 -15.26 -10.37
N LEU A 191 11.92 -15.71 -10.80
CA LEU A 191 11.55 -17.11 -10.95
C LEU A 191 11.08 -17.36 -12.39
N PRO A 192 11.91 -17.91 -13.29
CA PRO A 192 11.47 -18.34 -14.60
C PRO A 192 10.37 -19.40 -14.47
N LYS A 193 9.26 -19.23 -15.18
CA LYS A 193 8.16 -20.22 -15.16
C LYS A 193 8.51 -21.43 -15.99
N THR A 194 8.23 -22.58 -15.42
CA THR A 194 8.36 -23.87 -16.07
C THR A 194 7.40 -23.96 -17.27
N ASN A 195 7.88 -24.46 -18.41
CA ASN A 195 7.13 -24.62 -19.66
C ASN A 195 6.42 -23.31 -20.13
N SER A 196 7.06 -22.16 -19.95
CA SER A 196 6.48 -20.87 -20.31
C SER A 196 7.58 -19.86 -20.67
N SER A 197 7.30 -19.01 -21.64
CA SER A 197 8.15 -17.87 -22.00
C SER A 197 7.98 -16.68 -21.04
N GLN A 198 7.69 -16.93 -19.77
CA GLN A 198 7.43 -15.91 -18.78
C GLN A 198 8.25 -16.09 -17.52
N THR A 199 8.58 -14.98 -16.88
CA THR A 199 9.25 -14.94 -15.57
C THR A 199 8.35 -14.23 -14.56
N VAL A 200 8.28 -14.78 -13.36
CA VAL A 200 7.60 -14.17 -12.22
C VAL A 200 8.64 -13.45 -11.35
N VAL A 201 8.39 -12.18 -11.08
CA VAL A 201 9.08 -11.46 -10.02
C VAL A 201 8.20 -11.48 -8.79
N ALA A 202 8.63 -12.20 -7.76
CA ALA A 202 7.91 -12.33 -6.51
C ALA A 202 8.52 -11.40 -5.46
N VAL A 203 7.67 -10.59 -4.83
CA VAL A 203 8.04 -9.61 -3.80
C VAL A 203 7.43 -10.08 -2.49
N ALA A 204 8.23 -10.62 -1.58
CA ALA A 204 7.79 -11.04 -0.26
C ALA A 204 7.68 -9.82 0.68
N LEU A 205 6.57 -9.73 1.40
CA LEU A 205 6.19 -8.58 2.21
C LEU A 205 5.97 -8.95 3.68
N ASP A 206 6.49 -8.09 4.57
CA ASP A 206 6.20 -8.07 5.99
C ASP A 206 6.24 -6.59 6.48
N PRO A 207 5.12 -6.01 6.91
CA PRO A 207 3.78 -6.59 6.97
C PRO A 207 3.17 -6.87 5.57
N PRO A 208 2.21 -7.83 5.50
CA PRO A 208 1.56 -8.18 4.25
C PRO A 208 0.68 -7.04 3.72
N LEU A 209 0.55 -6.97 2.40
CA LEU A 209 -0.39 -6.08 1.73
C LEU A 209 -1.82 -6.50 2.08
N ARG A 210 -2.69 -5.54 2.40
CA ARG A 210 -4.08 -5.80 2.79
C ARG A 210 -5.07 -5.22 1.77
N LYS A 211 -6.17 -5.94 1.59
CA LYS A 211 -7.38 -5.48 0.90
C LYS A 211 -8.59 -5.97 1.66
N GLY A 212 -9.19 -5.08 2.43
CA GLY A 212 -10.23 -5.48 3.37
C GLY A 212 -9.70 -6.52 4.36
N GLN A 213 -10.35 -7.66 4.43
CA GLN A 213 -9.92 -8.78 5.28
C GLN A 213 -8.88 -9.69 4.61
N THR A 214 -8.63 -9.51 3.32
CA THR A 214 -7.66 -10.33 2.58
C THR A 214 -6.25 -9.78 2.76
N THR A 215 -5.31 -10.67 3.07
CA THR A 215 -3.90 -10.34 3.22
C THR A 215 -3.06 -11.04 2.16
N TYR A 216 -2.10 -10.31 1.59
CA TYR A 216 -1.18 -10.81 0.59
C TYR A 216 0.25 -10.68 1.12
N GLY A 217 0.86 -11.78 1.56
CA GLY A 217 2.25 -11.80 2.01
C GLY A 217 3.25 -11.75 0.87
N THR A 218 2.76 -11.82 -0.38
CA THR A 218 3.63 -11.76 -1.58
C THR A 218 2.88 -11.09 -2.71
N VAL A 219 3.56 -10.20 -3.44
CA VAL A 219 3.12 -9.67 -4.74
C VAL A 219 3.84 -10.45 -5.83
N LEU A 220 3.09 -10.97 -6.82
CA LEU A 220 3.62 -11.77 -7.92
C LEU A 220 3.39 -11.05 -9.25
N CYS A 221 4.43 -10.42 -9.79
CA CYS A 221 4.41 -9.75 -11.08
C CYS A 221 4.94 -10.69 -12.16
N GLN A 222 4.25 -10.79 -13.29
CA GLN A 222 4.59 -11.70 -14.39
C GLN A 222 4.97 -10.90 -15.63
N PHE A 223 6.10 -11.25 -16.23
CA PHE A 223 6.66 -10.59 -17.40
C PHE A 223 7.02 -11.59 -18.49
N PRO A 224 6.86 -11.24 -19.79
CA PRO A 224 7.41 -12.01 -20.90
C PRO A 224 8.95 -12.01 -20.85
N ASN A 225 9.58 -13.16 -21.17
CA ASN A 225 11.05 -13.27 -21.13
C ASN A 225 11.74 -12.51 -22.27
N GLU A 226 11.08 -12.45 -23.43
CA GLU A 226 11.64 -11.85 -24.64
C GLU A 226 11.42 -10.35 -24.73
N GLU A 227 10.58 -9.78 -23.86
CA GLU A 227 10.30 -8.36 -23.83
C GLU A 227 11.54 -7.58 -23.39
N GLN A 228 12.02 -6.71 -24.28
CA GLN A 228 13.12 -5.81 -23.99
C GLN A 228 12.57 -4.41 -23.68
N VAL A 229 12.97 -3.86 -22.56
CA VAL A 229 12.56 -2.53 -22.12
C VAL A 229 13.76 -1.64 -21.87
N THR A 230 13.57 -0.37 -22.10
CA THR A 230 14.51 0.68 -21.68
C THR A 230 13.76 1.61 -20.76
N VAL A 231 14.22 1.71 -19.51
CA VAL A 231 13.62 2.53 -18.47
C VAL A 231 14.61 3.63 -18.11
N GLU A 232 14.16 4.87 -18.15
CA GLU A 232 14.90 6.03 -17.67
C GLU A 232 14.42 6.37 -16.26
N LEU A 233 15.35 6.30 -15.29
CA LEU A 233 15.02 6.63 -13.90
C LEU A 233 14.98 8.16 -13.74
N GLN A 234 13.84 8.69 -13.33
CA GLN A 234 13.63 10.11 -13.02
C GLN A 234 14.21 10.43 -11.63
N LEU A 235 15.52 10.21 -11.49
CA LEU A 235 16.30 10.53 -10.29
C LEU A 235 17.32 11.62 -10.63
N ASN A 236 17.50 12.56 -9.71
CA ASN A 236 18.62 13.49 -9.82
C ASN A 236 19.95 12.80 -9.46
N ASP A 237 21.07 13.41 -9.87
CA ASP A 237 22.38 12.79 -9.69
C ASP A 237 22.73 12.55 -8.22
N GLU A 238 22.27 13.41 -7.30
CA GLU A 238 22.48 13.25 -5.86
C GLU A 238 21.70 12.05 -5.29
N GLN A 239 20.43 11.87 -5.73
CA GLN A 239 19.61 10.75 -5.31
C GLN A 239 20.20 9.44 -5.82
N LEU A 240 20.62 9.42 -7.09
CA LEU A 240 21.25 8.25 -7.71
C LEU A 240 22.56 7.89 -7.01
N ALA A 241 23.41 8.88 -6.69
CA ALA A 241 24.64 8.66 -5.95
C ALA A 241 24.37 8.08 -4.56
N LYS A 242 23.43 8.66 -3.80
CA LYS A 242 23.04 8.16 -2.47
C LYS A 242 22.54 6.72 -2.48
N LEU A 243 21.76 6.31 -3.50
CA LEU A 243 21.30 4.95 -3.65
C LEU A 243 22.46 4.01 -4.00
N ASN A 244 23.35 4.44 -4.88
CA ASN A 244 24.51 3.63 -5.32
C ASN A 244 25.55 3.47 -4.20
N ASP A 245 25.74 4.45 -3.35
CA ASP A 245 26.58 4.35 -2.15
C ASP A 245 26.06 3.27 -1.18
N LYS A 246 24.73 3.07 -1.15
CA LYS A 246 24.09 1.96 -0.42
C LYS A 246 24.12 0.61 -1.17
N GLY A 247 24.77 0.55 -2.34
CA GLY A 247 24.94 -0.69 -3.12
C GLY A 247 23.82 -0.99 -4.11
N ALA A 248 23.00 0.00 -4.49
CA ALA A 248 21.90 -0.16 -5.43
C ALA A 248 22.35 -0.58 -6.83
N LYS A 249 23.48 -0.04 -7.32
CA LYS A 249 24.03 -0.26 -8.67
C LYS A 249 23.01 0.10 -9.77
N LEU A 250 22.36 1.23 -9.61
CA LEU A 250 21.44 1.81 -10.59
C LEU A 250 22.19 2.70 -11.57
N SER A 251 21.73 2.73 -12.82
CA SER A 251 22.12 3.70 -13.83
C SER A 251 20.90 4.53 -14.24
N LYS A 252 21.11 5.77 -14.70
CA LYS A 252 20.04 6.67 -15.11
C LYS A 252 19.17 6.05 -16.20
N THR A 253 19.79 5.33 -17.13
CA THR A 253 19.09 4.53 -18.15
C THR A 253 19.45 3.07 -17.96
N MET A 254 18.45 2.21 -17.92
CA MET A 254 18.60 0.76 -17.81
C MET A 254 17.89 0.10 -18.97
N SER A 255 18.59 -0.80 -19.68
CA SER A 255 18.04 -1.58 -20.80
C SER A 255 18.29 -3.06 -20.59
N GLY A 256 17.32 -3.87 -20.96
CA GLY A 256 17.38 -5.34 -20.84
C GLY A 256 16.02 -5.99 -20.80
N SER A 257 15.96 -7.27 -20.39
CA SER A 257 14.68 -7.97 -20.27
C SER A 257 13.79 -7.32 -19.21
N SER A 258 12.50 -7.23 -19.50
CA SER A 258 11.49 -6.60 -18.64
C SER A 258 11.54 -7.10 -17.18
N PRO A 259 11.58 -8.43 -16.88
CA PRO A 259 11.68 -8.92 -15.51
C PRO A 259 12.98 -8.51 -14.81
N ASP A 260 14.10 -8.46 -15.55
CA ASP A 260 15.39 -8.09 -15.00
C ASP A 260 15.48 -6.61 -14.64
N ILE A 261 14.98 -5.75 -15.53
CA ILE A 261 14.96 -4.30 -15.30
C ILE A 261 14.04 -3.96 -14.15
N PHE A 262 12.83 -4.54 -14.11
CA PHE A 262 11.90 -4.37 -13.00
C PHE A 262 12.51 -4.79 -11.66
N ALA A 263 13.07 -6.01 -11.58
CA ALA A 263 13.68 -6.52 -10.36
C ALA A 263 14.91 -5.72 -9.94
N LYS A 264 15.69 -5.19 -10.89
CA LYS A 264 16.88 -4.37 -10.64
C LYS A 264 16.51 -2.99 -10.11
N ALA A 265 15.51 -2.35 -10.72
CA ALA A 265 14.97 -1.07 -10.25
C ALA A 265 14.41 -1.22 -8.83
N LEU A 266 13.55 -2.23 -8.61
CA LEU A 266 12.94 -2.47 -7.31
C LEU A 266 13.99 -2.79 -6.22
N ARG A 267 15.00 -3.61 -6.53
CA ARG A 267 16.12 -3.87 -5.62
C ARG A 267 16.87 -2.59 -5.28
N GLY A 268 17.16 -1.78 -6.29
CA GLY A 268 17.95 -0.56 -6.11
C GLY A 268 17.23 0.48 -5.25
N LEU A 269 15.92 0.64 -5.46
CA LEU A 269 15.10 1.59 -4.71
C LEU A 269 14.78 1.09 -3.28
N SER A 270 14.47 -0.19 -3.13
CA SER A 270 14.09 -0.76 -1.83
C SER A 270 15.28 -1.16 -0.94
N GLY A 271 16.44 -1.42 -1.54
CA GLY A 271 17.58 -2.04 -0.85
C GLY A 271 17.36 -3.52 -0.51
N ALA A 272 16.23 -4.12 -0.86
CA ALA A 272 15.89 -5.50 -0.55
C ALA A 272 16.78 -6.49 -1.30
N LYS A 273 17.00 -7.67 -0.71
CA LYS A 273 17.84 -8.70 -1.32
C LYS A 273 17.13 -9.33 -2.50
N LEU A 274 17.78 -9.30 -3.67
CA LEU A 274 17.35 -9.99 -4.87
C LEU A 274 17.91 -11.42 -4.89
N THR A 275 17.05 -12.41 -5.07
CA THR A 275 17.40 -13.83 -5.18
C THR A 275 16.93 -14.34 -6.54
N ARG A 276 17.80 -15.07 -7.23
CA ARG A 276 17.51 -15.73 -8.50
C ARG A 276 17.55 -17.23 -8.31
N THR A 277 16.99 -17.98 -9.24
CA THR A 277 17.20 -19.41 -9.33
C THR A 277 18.69 -19.70 -9.52
N GLY A 278 19.23 -20.59 -8.70
CA GLY A 278 20.64 -20.99 -8.75
C GLY A 278 20.93 -21.99 -9.86
N ALA A 279 21.94 -22.86 -9.60
CA ALA A 279 22.38 -23.91 -10.53
C ALA A 279 21.41 -25.12 -10.59
N PHE A 280 20.38 -25.15 -9.76
CA PHE A 280 19.40 -26.23 -9.77
C PHE A 280 18.68 -26.33 -11.10
N ARG A 281 18.61 -27.56 -11.60
CA ARG A 281 17.82 -27.97 -12.76
C ARG A 281 17.05 -29.22 -12.40
N ASP A 282 16.00 -29.51 -13.14
CA ASP A 282 15.31 -30.78 -13.07
C ASP A 282 16.18 -31.93 -13.56
N SER A 283 15.68 -33.17 -13.53
CA SER A 283 16.41 -34.35 -13.97
C SER A 283 16.76 -34.36 -15.47
N ILE A 284 16.10 -33.56 -16.25
CA ILE A 284 16.32 -33.38 -17.69
C ILE A 284 17.31 -32.24 -17.96
N GLY A 285 17.54 -31.36 -16.96
CA GLY A 285 18.49 -30.26 -17.05
C GLY A 285 17.90 -28.96 -17.66
N GLU A 286 16.60 -28.92 -17.91
CA GLU A 286 15.94 -27.81 -18.61
C GLU A 286 15.24 -26.84 -17.66
N GLU A 287 14.65 -27.33 -16.58
CA GLU A 287 13.75 -26.54 -15.73
C GLU A 287 14.37 -26.15 -14.38
N HIS A 288 14.01 -24.96 -13.90
CA HIS A 288 14.46 -24.43 -12.61
C HIS A 288 13.56 -24.82 -11.42
N ALA A 289 12.43 -25.45 -11.68
CA ALA A 289 11.44 -25.80 -10.68
C ALA A 289 10.84 -27.17 -10.92
N VAL A 290 10.40 -27.79 -9.84
CA VAL A 290 9.74 -29.10 -9.86
C VAL A 290 8.24 -28.89 -9.61
N ARG A 291 7.41 -29.49 -10.47
CA ARG A 291 5.97 -29.51 -10.26
C ARG A 291 5.64 -30.35 -9.03
N CYS A 292 4.87 -29.80 -8.13
CA CYS A 292 4.44 -30.51 -6.91
C CYS A 292 3.09 -29.93 -6.41
N THR A 293 2.50 -30.67 -5.46
CA THR A 293 1.25 -30.26 -4.80
C THR A 293 1.53 -30.08 -3.31
N TYR A 294 1.06 -29.00 -2.74
CA TYR A 294 1.13 -28.72 -1.31
C TYR A 294 -0.24 -28.28 -0.78
N LYS A 295 -0.76 -28.98 0.25
CA LYS A 295 -2.10 -28.73 0.83
C LYS A 295 -3.23 -28.63 -0.20
N ASN A 296 -3.25 -29.54 -1.18
CA ASN A 296 -4.18 -29.62 -2.30
C ASN A 296 -4.04 -28.54 -3.38
N ASP A 297 -3.08 -27.63 -3.26
CA ASP A 297 -2.79 -26.65 -4.29
C ASP A 297 -1.64 -27.15 -5.18
N ASP A 298 -1.88 -27.19 -6.49
CA ASP A 298 -0.82 -27.46 -7.48
C ASP A 298 0.11 -26.26 -7.58
N GLY A 299 1.39 -26.52 -7.76
CA GLY A 299 2.38 -25.46 -7.86
C GLY A 299 3.75 -25.94 -8.34
N TYR A 300 4.70 -25.07 -8.21
CA TYR A 300 6.09 -25.28 -8.55
C TYR A 300 7.00 -24.97 -7.37
N LEU A 301 7.84 -25.91 -7.01
CA LEU A 301 8.88 -25.75 -5.99
C LEU A 301 10.18 -25.34 -6.67
N TYR A 302 10.69 -24.17 -6.33
CA TYR A 302 11.98 -23.66 -6.76
C TYR A 302 13.02 -23.93 -5.68
N PRO A 303 13.97 -24.84 -5.89
CA PRO A 303 15.12 -24.97 -5.03
C PRO A 303 16.05 -23.76 -5.25
N LEU A 304 16.35 -23.05 -4.18
CA LEU A 304 17.27 -21.92 -4.17
C LEU A 304 18.50 -22.31 -3.33
N GLU A 305 19.60 -21.54 -3.43
CA GLU A 305 20.84 -21.88 -2.71
C GLU A 305 20.67 -22.04 -1.19
N LYS A 306 19.74 -21.28 -0.57
CA LYS A 306 19.54 -21.24 0.89
C LYS A 306 18.09 -21.38 1.33
N ALA A 307 17.18 -21.62 0.41
CA ALA A 307 15.75 -21.68 0.69
C ALA A 307 15.01 -22.45 -0.40
N PHE A 308 13.74 -22.73 -0.14
CA PHE A 308 12.79 -23.18 -1.15
C PHE A 308 11.73 -22.10 -1.34
N PHE A 309 11.28 -21.91 -2.57
CA PHE A 309 10.14 -21.05 -2.88
C PHE A 309 9.06 -21.89 -3.54
N TYR A 310 7.87 -21.93 -2.95
CA TYR A 310 6.72 -22.59 -3.52
C TYR A 310 5.80 -21.58 -4.19
N LEU A 311 5.70 -21.66 -5.50
CA LEU A 311 4.80 -20.84 -6.31
C LEU A 311 3.54 -21.62 -6.61
N VAL A 312 2.42 -21.22 -5.99
CA VAL A 312 1.12 -21.80 -6.25
C VAL A 312 0.74 -21.52 -7.71
N LYS A 313 0.24 -22.52 -8.41
CA LYS A 313 -0.31 -22.33 -9.75
C LYS A 313 -1.61 -21.51 -9.60
N PRO A 314 -1.70 -20.30 -10.16
CA PRO A 314 -2.93 -19.54 -10.08
C PRO A 314 -4.04 -20.31 -10.76
N PRO A 315 -5.29 -20.29 -10.22
CA PRO A 315 -6.42 -20.95 -10.86
C PRO A 315 -6.57 -20.42 -12.28
N THR A 316 -6.57 -21.32 -13.24
CA THR A 316 -6.85 -21.01 -14.63
C THR A 316 -8.29 -20.54 -14.71
N LEU A 317 -8.53 -19.31 -15.15
CA LEU A 317 -9.88 -18.93 -15.60
C LEU A 317 -10.14 -19.69 -16.90
N ILE A 318 -11.15 -20.53 -16.84
CA ILE A 318 -11.82 -21.06 -18.05
C ILE A 318 -12.79 -19.98 -18.53
#